data_b02a8484638e186d60ef086dd2153956
#
_entry.id   b02a8484638e186d60ef086dd2153956
#
_cell.length_a   1.000
_cell.length_b   1.000
_cell.length_c   1.000
_cell.angle_alpha   90.00
_cell.angle_beta   90.00
_cell.angle_gamma   90.00
#
_symmetry.space_group_name_H-M   'P 1'
#
loop_
_entity.id
_entity.type
_entity.pdbx_description
1 polymer ?
#
loop_
_entity_poly.entity_id
_entity_poly.type
_entity_poly.pdbx_seq_one_letter_code
_entity_poly.pdbx_strand_id
1 'polypeptide(L)'
;MTDRYTRGSYDRDHVGAIRKIRFVVVLLLLLAAVFVLVLGVTLVHDADMEPGYREGRPVLFLRLGGVKRGDVVALGVDVRGTVLRRVVAVPGDTVELRDGTVFVNGLAERGNYSITRTDPVPGGPGYPLILRADEYFVLGDRRETALDSRSFGLVTMRNILGRVL
;
A
#
# COMPACT_ATOMS: atom_id res chain seq x y z
N MET A 1 50.33 -46.52 15.39
CA MET A 1 49.78 -45.81 16.59
C MET A 1 49.41 -44.37 16.25
N THR A 2 48.80 -44.08 15.07
CA THR A 2 48.61 -42.73 14.51
C THR A 2 47.15 -42.46 14.08
N ASP A 3 46.19 -43.34 14.37
CA ASP A 3 44.86 -43.26 13.77
C ASP A 3 43.76 -42.65 14.69
N ARG A 4 44.08 -42.28 15.94
CA ARG A 4 43.12 -41.65 16.87
C ARG A 4 43.09 -40.13 16.81
N TYR A 5 44.12 -39.48 16.29
CA TYR A 5 44.23 -38.02 16.32
C TYR A 5 43.52 -37.33 15.16
N THR A 6 43.40 -37.99 14.03
CA THR A 6 42.74 -37.44 12.83
C THR A 6 41.24 -37.50 12.87
N ARG A 7 40.64 -38.49 13.56
CA ARG A 7 39.18 -38.66 13.65
C ARG A 7 38.48 -37.60 14.54
N GLY A 8 39.15 -37.13 15.57
CA GLY A 8 38.61 -36.15 16.53
C GLY A 8 38.64 -34.68 16.02
N SER A 9 39.48 -34.35 15.04
CA SER A 9 39.49 -33.02 14.41
C SER A 9 38.43 -32.93 13.32
N TYR A 10 38.25 -33.95 12.52
CA TYR A 10 37.27 -34.06 11.46
C TYR A 10 35.84 -33.92 11.99
N ASP A 11 35.49 -34.61 13.09
CA ASP A 11 34.18 -34.51 13.71
C ASP A 11 33.86 -33.08 14.27
N ARG A 12 34.87 -32.41 14.85
CA ARG A 12 34.70 -31.06 15.41
C ARG A 12 34.43 -29.99 14.32
N ASP A 13 35.10 -30.14 13.19
CA ASP A 13 34.97 -29.21 12.07
C ASP A 13 33.60 -29.37 11.38
N HIS A 14 33.09 -30.58 11.25
CA HIS A 14 31.73 -30.84 10.72
C HIS A 14 30.64 -30.34 11.64
N VAL A 15 30.74 -30.55 12.95
CA VAL A 15 29.77 -30.03 13.92
C VAL A 15 29.77 -28.50 13.93
N GLY A 16 30.95 -27.86 13.81
CA GLY A 16 31.08 -26.41 13.68
C GLY A 16 30.45 -25.86 12.39
N ALA A 17 30.68 -26.55 11.27
CA ALA A 17 30.07 -26.19 9.99
C ALA A 17 28.53 -26.30 10.00
N ILE A 18 27.98 -27.41 10.53
CA ILE A 18 26.56 -27.64 10.64
C ILE A 18 25.90 -26.54 11.50
N ARG A 19 26.52 -26.14 12.62
CA ARG A 19 26.02 -25.07 13.48
C ARG A 19 25.98 -23.73 12.75
N LYS A 20 27.01 -23.39 11.97
CA LYS A 20 27.05 -22.17 11.14
C LYS A 20 25.97 -22.18 10.09
N ILE A 21 25.78 -23.31 9.39
CA ILE A 21 24.75 -23.47 8.36
C ILE A 21 23.35 -23.29 8.98
N ARG A 22 23.08 -23.96 10.12
CA ARG A 22 21.82 -23.78 10.85
C ARG A 22 21.56 -22.33 11.22
N PHE A 23 22.55 -21.63 11.73
CA PHE A 23 22.44 -20.21 12.08
C PHE A 23 22.09 -19.36 10.86
N VAL A 24 22.78 -19.56 9.73
CA VAL A 24 22.51 -18.84 8.47
C VAL A 24 21.09 -19.13 7.97
N VAL A 25 20.68 -20.40 7.99
CA VAL A 25 19.31 -20.78 7.58
C VAL A 25 18.25 -20.12 8.45
N VAL A 26 18.40 -20.15 9.77
CA VAL A 26 17.48 -19.48 10.70
C VAL A 26 17.44 -17.98 10.45
N LEU A 27 18.59 -17.35 10.26
CA LEU A 27 18.66 -15.92 9.95
C LEU A 27 17.92 -15.58 8.64
N LEU A 28 18.14 -16.37 7.59
CA LEU A 28 17.44 -16.18 6.31
C LEU A 28 15.93 -16.36 6.44
N LEU A 29 15.49 -17.35 7.21
CA LEU A 29 14.07 -17.55 7.48
C LEU A 29 13.45 -16.39 8.26
N LEU A 30 14.17 -15.85 9.24
CA LEU A 30 13.73 -14.67 9.97
C LEU A 30 13.64 -13.42 9.07
N LEU A 31 14.64 -13.20 8.22
CA LEU A 31 14.62 -12.10 7.24
C LEU A 31 13.47 -12.26 6.24
N ALA A 32 13.22 -13.48 5.75
CA ALA A 32 12.09 -13.76 4.87
C ALA A 32 10.75 -13.52 5.57
N ALA A 33 10.61 -13.93 6.83
CA ALA A 33 9.42 -13.69 7.63
C ALA A 33 9.18 -12.17 7.82
N VAL A 34 10.20 -11.41 8.17
CA VAL A 34 10.11 -9.95 8.29
C VAL A 34 9.71 -9.33 6.95
N PHE A 35 10.31 -9.78 5.85
CA PHE A 35 9.97 -9.29 4.51
C PHE A 35 8.49 -9.52 4.19
N VAL A 36 7.96 -10.72 4.43
CA VAL A 36 6.55 -11.08 4.18
C VAL A 36 5.59 -10.29 5.09
N LEU A 37 5.97 -10.04 6.35
CA LEU A 37 5.16 -9.27 7.30
C LEU A 37 5.10 -7.78 6.98
N VAL A 38 6.21 -7.22 6.49
CA VAL A 38 6.37 -5.78 6.25
C VAL A 38 5.93 -5.39 4.86
N LEU A 39 6.22 -6.21 3.86
CA LEU A 39 5.90 -5.95 2.46
C LEU A 39 4.74 -6.82 1.98
N GLY A 40 3.93 -6.23 1.11
CA GLY A 40 2.92 -6.94 0.35
C GLY A 40 3.13 -6.75 -1.15
N VAL A 41 2.62 -7.67 -1.91
CA VAL A 41 2.57 -7.60 -3.39
C VAL A 41 1.14 -7.74 -3.81
N THR A 42 0.71 -6.95 -4.77
CA THR A 42 -0.59 -7.11 -5.44
C THR A 42 -0.46 -6.81 -6.92
N LEU A 43 -1.39 -7.30 -7.72
CA LEU A 43 -1.56 -6.85 -9.08
C LEU A 43 -2.47 -5.64 -9.12
N VAL A 44 -2.23 -4.73 -10.06
CA VAL A 44 -3.17 -3.64 -10.36
C VAL A 44 -4.37 -4.23 -11.08
N HIS A 45 -5.56 -4.16 -10.49
CA HIS A 45 -6.75 -4.83 -11.00
C HIS A 45 -7.64 -3.96 -11.89
N ASP A 46 -7.37 -2.66 -11.94
CA ASP A 46 -8.13 -1.71 -12.76
C ASP A 46 -7.23 -0.64 -13.40
N ALA A 47 -7.79 0.09 -14.35
CA ALA A 47 -7.10 1.18 -15.05
C ALA A 47 -7.27 2.55 -14.36
N ASP A 48 -7.84 2.59 -13.16
CA ASP A 48 -8.23 3.84 -12.49
C ASP A 48 -7.03 4.68 -12.02
N MET A 49 -5.84 4.07 -11.98
CA MET A 49 -4.59 4.74 -11.60
C MET A 49 -3.65 4.99 -12.78
N GLU A 50 -4.13 4.83 -14.02
CA GLU A 50 -3.34 5.16 -15.19
C GLU A 50 -3.12 6.69 -15.33
N PRO A 51 -1.99 7.10 -15.91
CA PRO A 51 -0.93 6.28 -16.53
C PRO A 51 0.14 5.77 -15.55
N GLY A 52 0.10 6.18 -14.27
CA GLY A 52 1.12 5.86 -13.28
C GLY A 52 1.19 4.37 -12.94
N TYR A 53 0.04 3.74 -12.78
CA TYR A 53 -0.08 2.32 -12.45
C TYR A 53 -0.98 1.65 -13.48
N ARG A 54 -0.40 0.77 -14.29
CA ARG A 54 -1.11 0.08 -15.37
C ARG A 54 -1.71 -1.23 -14.89
N GLU A 55 -2.90 -1.55 -15.36
CA GLU A 55 -3.58 -2.82 -15.10
C GLU A 55 -2.67 -4.03 -15.39
N GLY A 56 -2.78 -5.08 -14.58
CA GLY A 56 -2.01 -6.31 -14.67
C GLY A 56 -0.56 -6.23 -14.19
N ARG A 57 -0.05 -5.05 -13.80
CA ARG A 57 1.31 -4.92 -13.29
C ARG A 57 1.39 -5.22 -11.80
N PRO A 58 2.43 -5.94 -11.35
CA PRO A 58 2.67 -6.13 -9.92
C PRO A 58 3.18 -4.84 -9.29
N VAL A 59 2.68 -4.54 -8.09
CA VAL A 59 3.16 -3.44 -7.25
C VAL A 59 3.48 -3.95 -5.85
N LEU A 60 4.50 -3.34 -5.25
CA LEU A 60 4.89 -3.57 -3.87
C LEU A 60 4.25 -2.50 -2.99
N PHE A 61 3.79 -2.91 -1.82
CA PHE A 61 3.29 -1.97 -0.82
C PHE A 61 3.84 -2.29 0.57
N LEU A 62 4.03 -1.26 1.36
CA LEU A 62 4.49 -1.33 2.74
C LEU A 62 3.29 -1.40 3.67
N ARG A 63 3.18 -2.48 4.46
CA ARG A 63 2.07 -2.70 5.42
C ARG A 63 2.20 -1.84 6.68
N LEU A 64 3.41 -1.41 6.98
CA LEU A 64 3.72 -0.62 8.17
C LEU A 64 3.93 0.85 7.80
N GLY A 65 3.60 1.73 8.74
CA GLY A 65 3.79 3.16 8.60
C GLY A 65 2.49 3.94 8.43
N GLY A 66 2.58 5.24 8.58
CA GLY A 66 1.45 6.14 8.38
C GLY A 66 1.20 6.42 6.90
N VAL A 67 -0.03 6.83 6.62
CA VAL A 67 -0.50 7.24 5.30
C VAL A 67 -0.67 8.75 5.30
N LYS A 68 -0.22 9.42 4.26
CA LYS A 68 -0.29 10.88 4.10
C LYS A 68 -0.89 11.27 2.74
N ARG A 69 -1.26 12.54 2.62
CA ARG A 69 -1.75 13.09 1.33
C ARG A 69 -0.72 12.86 0.22
N GLY A 70 -1.20 12.44 -0.94
CA GLY A 70 -0.40 12.12 -2.12
C GLY A 70 0.07 10.67 -2.19
N ASP A 71 0.06 9.93 -1.10
CA ASP A 71 0.43 8.51 -1.12
C ASP A 71 -0.58 7.71 -1.96
N VAL A 72 -0.07 6.72 -2.69
CA VAL A 72 -0.92 5.69 -3.30
C VAL A 72 -1.02 4.52 -2.33
N VAL A 73 -2.22 4.07 -2.08
CA VAL A 73 -2.51 2.96 -1.16
C VAL A 73 -3.16 1.79 -1.86
N ALA A 74 -2.82 0.60 -1.40
CA ALA A 74 -3.52 -0.63 -1.75
C ALA A 74 -4.73 -0.77 -0.81
N LEU A 75 -5.93 -0.82 -1.36
CA LEU A 75 -7.18 -0.98 -0.62
C LEU A 75 -7.71 -2.40 -0.80
N GLY A 76 -8.08 -3.03 0.31
CA GLY A 76 -8.89 -4.25 0.30
C GLY A 76 -10.34 -3.89 0.04
N VAL A 77 -10.86 -4.25 -1.12
CA VAL A 77 -12.28 -4.04 -1.47
C VAL A 77 -12.93 -5.41 -1.57
N ASP A 78 -13.99 -5.59 -0.86
CA ASP A 78 -14.64 -6.85 -0.49
C ASP A 78 -14.66 -7.91 -1.62
N VAL A 79 -15.38 -7.69 -2.70
CA VAL A 79 -15.52 -8.69 -3.79
C VAL A 79 -14.60 -8.46 -5.01
N ARG A 80 -13.90 -7.34 -5.08
CA ARG A 80 -13.07 -6.97 -6.23
C ARG A 80 -11.57 -7.20 -6.01
N GLY A 81 -11.20 -7.69 -4.82
CA GLY A 81 -9.80 -7.86 -4.44
C GLY A 81 -9.13 -6.55 -4.02
N THR A 82 -7.88 -6.37 -4.39
CA THR A 82 -7.09 -5.18 -4.03
C THR A 82 -7.12 -4.17 -5.17
N VAL A 83 -7.49 -2.93 -4.87
CA VAL A 83 -7.42 -1.80 -5.81
C VAL A 83 -6.45 -0.75 -5.31
N LEU A 84 -5.89 0.04 -6.22
CA LEU A 84 -5.02 1.17 -5.86
C LEU A 84 -5.81 2.47 -5.93
N ARG A 85 -5.60 3.36 -4.96
CA ARG A 85 -6.17 4.71 -4.96
C ARG A 85 -5.19 5.70 -4.34
N ARG A 86 -5.29 6.96 -4.72
CA ARG A 86 -4.47 8.03 -4.14
C ARG A 86 -5.18 8.67 -2.97
N VAL A 87 -4.48 8.85 -1.88
CA VAL A 87 -4.96 9.57 -0.69
C VAL A 87 -4.93 11.06 -0.99
N VAL A 88 -6.10 11.67 -1.03
CA VAL A 88 -6.27 13.11 -1.29
C VAL A 88 -6.45 13.87 0.01
N ALA A 89 -7.16 13.28 0.98
CA ALA A 89 -7.33 13.88 2.30
C ALA A 89 -7.19 12.82 3.39
N VAL A 90 -6.73 13.27 4.55
CA VAL A 90 -6.44 12.47 5.75
C VAL A 90 -7.30 12.93 6.93
N PRO A 91 -7.32 12.19 8.06
CA PRO A 91 -8.09 12.60 9.24
C PRO A 91 -7.92 14.07 9.63
N GLY A 92 -9.03 14.75 9.90
CA GLY A 92 -9.09 16.17 10.25
C GLY A 92 -9.19 17.13 9.06
N ASP A 93 -9.08 16.62 7.83
CA ASP A 93 -9.26 17.44 6.64
C ASP A 93 -10.74 17.69 6.31
N THR A 94 -10.98 18.77 5.60
CA THR A 94 -12.25 19.07 4.94
C THR A 94 -12.06 18.96 3.44
N VAL A 95 -12.93 18.19 2.77
CA VAL A 95 -12.90 18.00 1.32
C VAL A 95 -14.13 18.64 0.69
N GLU A 96 -13.92 19.41 -0.37
CA GLU A 96 -14.97 19.98 -1.20
C GLU A 96 -14.70 19.67 -2.67
N LEU A 97 -15.75 19.42 -3.43
CA LEU A 97 -15.72 19.32 -4.87
C LEU A 97 -16.51 20.48 -5.46
N ARG A 98 -15.81 21.38 -6.16
CA ARG A 98 -16.41 22.57 -6.79
C ARG A 98 -15.82 22.77 -8.19
N ASP A 99 -16.68 23.01 -9.15
CA ASP A 99 -16.32 23.35 -10.54
C ASP A 99 -15.31 22.37 -11.17
N GLY A 100 -15.43 21.07 -10.82
CA GLY A 100 -14.52 20.03 -11.31
C GLY A 100 -13.17 20.00 -10.61
N THR A 101 -13.01 20.69 -9.50
CA THR A 101 -11.77 20.79 -8.73
C THR A 101 -11.99 20.27 -7.31
N VAL A 102 -11.01 19.52 -6.81
CA VAL A 102 -10.95 19.09 -5.41
C VAL A 102 -10.29 20.19 -4.58
N PHE A 103 -10.92 20.55 -3.48
CA PHE A 103 -10.33 21.42 -2.47
C PHE A 103 -10.16 20.65 -1.17
N VAL A 104 -8.98 20.77 -0.58
CA VAL A 104 -8.69 20.23 0.75
C VAL A 104 -8.32 21.38 1.66
N ASN A 105 -9.11 21.56 2.72
CA ASN A 105 -8.98 22.71 3.64
C ASN A 105 -9.03 24.07 2.91
N GLY A 106 -9.87 24.18 1.91
CA GLY A 106 -10.03 25.39 1.10
C GLY A 106 -8.95 25.62 0.05
N LEU A 107 -7.92 24.76 -0.04
CA LEU A 107 -6.85 24.84 -1.04
C LEU A 107 -7.12 23.84 -2.16
N ALA A 108 -7.02 24.28 -3.41
CA ALA A 108 -7.13 23.38 -4.55
C ALA A 108 -6.06 22.29 -4.49
N GLU A 109 -6.45 21.05 -4.76
CA GLU A 109 -5.54 19.91 -4.86
C GLU A 109 -4.48 20.21 -5.93
N ARG A 110 -3.22 20.05 -5.54
CA ARG A 110 -2.08 20.25 -6.43
C ARG A 110 -1.37 18.93 -6.62
N GLY A 111 -1.42 18.40 -7.83
CA GLY A 111 -0.69 17.18 -8.20
C GLY A 111 -0.70 17.01 -9.71
N ASN A 112 0.41 16.52 -10.24
CA ASN A 112 0.55 16.26 -11.69
C ASN A 112 -0.01 14.87 -12.08
N TYR A 113 -0.75 14.23 -11.18
CA TYR A 113 -1.27 12.87 -11.36
C TYR A 113 -2.67 12.83 -11.96
N SER A 114 -3.44 13.92 -11.88
CA SER A 114 -4.73 14.05 -12.57
C SER A 114 -4.82 15.40 -13.26
N ILE A 115 -5.16 15.35 -14.53
CA ILE A 115 -5.37 16.53 -15.39
C ILE A 115 -6.83 16.71 -15.77
N THR A 116 -7.70 15.81 -15.29
CA THR A 116 -9.13 15.79 -15.64
C THR A 116 -9.99 16.32 -14.50
N ARG A 117 -11.21 16.74 -14.86
CA ARG A 117 -12.19 17.23 -13.90
C ARG A 117 -12.56 16.17 -12.86
N THR A 118 -12.80 16.63 -11.64
CA THR A 118 -13.24 15.80 -10.53
C THR A 118 -14.59 16.30 -10.02
N ASP A 119 -15.65 15.81 -10.63
CA ASP A 119 -17.01 16.18 -10.25
C ASP A 119 -17.59 15.17 -9.22
N PRO A 120 -18.56 15.58 -8.39
CA PRO A 120 -19.33 14.67 -7.55
C PRO A 120 -20.02 13.60 -8.41
N VAL A 121 -20.18 12.40 -7.85
CA VAL A 121 -20.88 11.29 -8.52
C VAL A 121 -22.32 11.23 -7.99
N PRO A 122 -23.34 11.05 -8.86
CA PRO A 122 -24.71 10.88 -8.42
C PRO A 122 -24.85 9.72 -7.42
N GLY A 123 -25.54 9.98 -6.31
CA GLY A 123 -25.70 9.01 -5.23
C GLY A 123 -24.50 8.87 -4.30
N GLY A 124 -23.43 9.60 -4.56
CA GLY A 124 -22.26 9.67 -3.69
C GLY A 124 -22.45 10.58 -2.47
N PRO A 125 -21.40 10.79 -1.67
CA PRO A 125 -21.46 11.60 -0.46
C PRO A 125 -21.71 13.09 -0.78
N GLY A 126 -22.39 13.78 0.16
CA GLY A 126 -22.56 15.24 0.10
C GLY A 126 -21.26 15.97 0.51
N TYR A 127 -21.03 17.14 -0.05
CA TYR A 127 -19.90 18.01 0.26
C TYR A 127 -20.37 19.31 0.94
N PRO A 128 -19.56 19.92 1.84
CA PRO A 128 -18.22 19.50 2.26
C PRO A 128 -18.22 18.26 3.15
N LEU A 129 -17.15 17.42 3.01
CA LEU A 129 -16.89 16.29 3.87
C LEU A 129 -15.82 16.66 4.90
N ILE A 130 -16.13 16.48 6.18
CA ILE A 130 -15.16 16.64 7.28
C ILE A 130 -14.72 15.24 7.71
N LEU A 131 -13.44 14.91 7.53
CA LEU A 131 -12.89 13.61 7.84
C LEU A 131 -12.66 13.47 9.34
N ARG A 132 -13.25 12.43 9.93
CA ARG A 132 -13.05 12.06 11.34
C ARG A 132 -11.70 11.36 11.53
N ALA A 133 -11.39 11.02 12.78
CA ALA A 133 -10.27 10.14 13.08
C ALA A 133 -10.43 8.83 12.30
N ASP A 134 -9.34 8.37 11.68
CA ASP A 134 -9.29 7.14 10.88
C ASP A 134 -10.06 7.18 9.53
N GLU A 135 -10.51 8.34 9.07
CA GLU A 135 -11.18 8.49 7.78
C GLU A 135 -10.25 9.13 6.74
N TYR A 136 -10.24 8.54 5.54
CA TYR A 136 -9.43 8.96 4.40
C TYR A 136 -10.32 9.14 3.18
N PHE A 137 -10.05 10.18 2.40
CA PHE A 137 -10.66 10.39 1.10
C PHE A 137 -9.67 10.02 0.02
N VAL A 138 -10.03 9.05 -0.81
CA VAL A 138 -9.14 8.49 -1.83
C VAL A 138 -9.76 8.62 -3.21
N LEU A 139 -8.93 8.93 -4.20
CA LEU A 139 -9.36 9.08 -5.60
C LEU A 139 -8.49 8.22 -6.52
N GLY A 140 -9.08 7.83 -7.66
CA GLY A 140 -8.31 7.35 -8.79
C GLY A 140 -7.61 8.50 -9.51
N ASP A 141 -6.46 8.25 -10.12
CA ASP A 141 -5.76 9.25 -10.92
C ASP A 141 -6.53 9.53 -12.23
N ARG A 142 -7.23 8.51 -12.75
CA ARG A 142 -8.16 8.63 -13.88
C ARG A 142 -9.55 9.05 -13.38
N ARG A 143 -9.71 10.30 -13.03
CA ARG A 143 -10.91 10.88 -12.37
C ARG A 143 -12.23 10.59 -13.09
N GLU A 144 -12.22 10.46 -14.40
CA GLU A 144 -13.43 10.32 -15.23
C GLU A 144 -14.15 8.99 -15.01
N THR A 145 -13.40 7.91 -14.83
CA THR A 145 -13.94 6.56 -14.77
C THR A 145 -13.76 5.86 -13.44
N ALA A 146 -12.90 6.41 -12.57
CA ALA A 146 -12.51 5.75 -11.34
C ALA A 146 -13.67 5.53 -10.37
N LEU A 147 -13.74 4.32 -9.84
CA LEU A 147 -14.58 3.99 -8.70
C LEU A 147 -13.81 4.26 -7.41
N ASP A 148 -14.11 5.37 -6.74
CA ASP A 148 -13.36 5.89 -5.60
C ASP A 148 -14.29 6.51 -4.52
N SER A 149 -13.73 7.28 -3.60
CA SER A 149 -14.50 7.88 -2.49
C SER A 149 -15.70 8.74 -2.93
N ARG A 150 -15.73 9.18 -4.17
CA ARG A 150 -16.92 9.87 -4.71
C ARG A 150 -18.10 8.92 -4.86
N SER A 151 -17.85 7.62 -4.99
CA SER A 151 -18.87 6.59 -5.19
C SER A 151 -19.15 5.81 -3.90
N PHE A 152 -18.08 5.31 -3.23
CA PHE A 152 -18.21 4.43 -2.07
C PHE A 152 -18.02 5.14 -0.72
N GLY A 153 -17.71 6.44 -0.72
CA GLY A 153 -17.50 7.21 0.52
C GLY A 153 -16.07 7.09 1.08
N LEU A 154 -15.93 7.46 2.34
CA LEU A 154 -14.66 7.47 3.04
C LEU A 154 -14.17 6.04 3.34
N VAL A 155 -12.85 5.85 3.30
CA VAL A 155 -12.21 4.60 3.72
C VAL A 155 -11.54 4.79 5.08
N THR A 156 -11.40 3.72 5.83
CA THR A 156 -10.69 3.71 7.10
C THR A 156 -9.34 3.01 6.96
N MET A 157 -8.47 3.14 7.96
CA MET A 157 -7.18 2.45 7.98
C MET A 157 -7.33 0.93 7.86
N ARG A 158 -8.46 0.36 8.29
CA ARG A 158 -8.76 -1.08 8.14
C ARG A 158 -8.90 -1.52 6.68
N ASN A 159 -9.31 -0.61 5.80
CA ASN A 159 -9.42 -0.87 4.38
C ASN A 159 -8.07 -0.75 3.67
N ILE A 160 -7.10 -0.07 4.28
CA ILE A 160 -5.78 0.20 3.72
C ILE A 160 -4.84 -0.96 4.05
N LEU A 161 -4.48 -1.75 3.05
CA LEU A 161 -3.53 -2.86 3.18
C LEU A 161 -2.09 -2.37 3.32
N GLY A 162 -1.79 -1.20 2.77
CA GLY A 162 -0.49 -0.55 2.87
C GLY A 162 -0.28 0.53 1.82
N ARG A 163 0.83 1.24 1.96
CA ARG A 163 1.27 2.30 1.05
C ARG A 163 2.14 1.71 -0.07
N VAL A 164 1.83 2.02 -1.31
CA VAL A 164 2.60 1.63 -2.50
C VAL A 164 3.96 2.32 -2.50
N LEU A 165 5.01 1.58 -2.92
CA LEU A 165 6.40 2.04 -2.93
C LEU A 165 6.79 2.67 -4.28
#